data_c4fa9ae5eb1df192b606067a2677ebcb
#
_entry.id   c4fa9ae5eb1df192b606067a2677ebcb
#
_cell.length_a   1.000
_cell.length_b   1.000
_cell.length_c   1.000
_cell.angle_alpha   90.00
_cell.angle_beta   90.00
_cell.angle_gamma   90.00
#
_symmetry.space_group_name_H-M   'P 1'
#
loop_
_entity.id
_entity.type
_entity.pdbx_description
1 polymer ?
#
loop_
_entity_poly.entity_id
_entity_poly.type
_entity_poly.pdbx_seq_one_letter_code
_entity_poly.pdbx_strand_id
1 'polypeptide(L)'
;MSNLVAIVGRPNVGKSTLFNRLTQTRQAIVDDVAGTTRDRQYGKCEWGNRVFSVVDTGGWVVKSDDVFEEEIRKQVKVAIDEADLILFLVDIKNGVTDLDDEVAGILRRSKTPVILVTNKMDTFDLQYAAAEFYRLGLGDPISISAANGSGTGDLLDAVVAKLPVEADAETDEDIPRFAVVGRPNVGKSSIVNAFIGEDRNIVTDIAGTTRDSVYTRYTKFGFDFYLVDTAGIRKKSKVEEDLEFYSVMRSIRAIENSDVCVLMLDATRGIESQDMNIVSLIVKNQKGLVVVVNKWDLIEDRSAKVMKNYEDAIRSRLAPFVDFPIVFTSATEKQRILKVLELAKDVYKHKTNHVSTGKLNAEMLPLIEAYPPPSTKGKYIKIKYCTQLQGPQIPSFVFFANLPQYVKEPYKRFLENKIREKWDFCGTPINIFIRQK
;
A
#
# COMPACT_ATOMS: atom_id res chain seq x y z
N MET A 1 -14.10 -2.32 0.65
CA MET A 1 -12.72 -2.85 0.87
C MET A 1 -12.06 -2.98 -0.49
N SER A 2 -10.80 -2.60 -0.64
CA SER A 2 -10.10 -2.79 -1.92
C SER A 2 -9.84 -4.28 -2.15
N ASN A 3 -10.23 -4.80 -3.32
CA ASN A 3 -9.99 -6.19 -3.69
C ASN A 3 -8.50 -6.39 -4.06
N LEU A 4 -7.91 -7.50 -3.62
CA LEU A 4 -6.51 -7.83 -3.85
C LEU A 4 -6.37 -9.02 -4.80
N VAL A 5 -5.66 -8.82 -5.91
CA VAL A 5 -5.39 -9.84 -6.93
C VAL A 5 -3.91 -10.23 -6.87
N ALA A 6 -3.61 -11.49 -6.67
CA ALA A 6 -2.24 -12.00 -6.65
C ALA A 6 -1.90 -12.72 -7.97
N ILE A 7 -0.75 -12.40 -8.56
CA ILE A 7 -0.21 -13.10 -9.72
C ILE A 7 0.79 -14.15 -9.22
N VAL A 8 0.46 -15.42 -9.41
CA VAL A 8 1.31 -16.56 -9.02
C VAL A 8 1.71 -17.39 -10.24
N GLY A 9 2.79 -18.14 -10.14
CA GLY A 9 3.30 -19.01 -11.20
C GLY A 9 4.81 -19.16 -11.10
N ARG A 10 5.37 -20.13 -11.83
CA ARG A 10 6.82 -20.38 -11.86
C ARG A 10 7.60 -19.16 -12.41
N PRO A 11 8.91 -19.12 -12.23
CA PRO A 11 9.74 -18.08 -12.82
C PRO A 11 9.66 -18.01 -14.35
N ASN A 12 9.92 -16.84 -14.88
CA ASN A 12 10.01 -16.56 -16.31
C ASN A 12 8.72 -16.81 -17.12
N VAL A 13 7.57 -17.08 -16.49
CA VAL A 13 6.27 -17.15 -17.17
C VAL A 13 5.73 -15.76 -17.55
N GLY A 14 6.36 -14.67 -17.08
CA GLY A 14 5.99 -13.31 -17.42
C GLY A 14 5.12 -12.58 -16.39
N LYS A 15 5.17 -12.99 -15.10
CA LYS A 15 4.41 -12.35 -14.00
C LYS A 15 4.63 -10.83 -13.94
N SER A 16 5.88 -10.40 -13.88
CA SER A 16 6.21 -8.96 -13.79
C SER A 16 5.85 -8.21 -15.06
N THR A 17 5.87 -8.86 -16.24
CA THR A 17 5.40 -8.27 -17.48
C THR A 17 3.90 -8.04 -17.44
N LEU A 18 3.14 -9.04 -16.99
CA LEU A 18 1.69 -8.92 -16.80
C LEU A 18 1.36 -7.86 -15.74
N PHE A 19 2.03 -7.90 -14.59
CA PHE A 19 1.87 -6.89 -13.54
C PHE A 19 2.05 -5.47 -14.08
N ASN A 20 3.14 -5.21 -14.78
CA ASN A 20 3.39 -3.90 -15.39
C ASN A 20 2.30 -3.52 -16.39
N ARG A 21 1.81 -4.48 -17.19
CA ARG A 21 0.74 -4.25 -18.16
C ARG A 21 -0.56 -3.86 -17.46
N LEU A 22 -0.96 -4.59 -16.42
CA LEU A 22 -2.21 -4.35 -15.70
C LEU A 22 -2.19 -3.02 -14.92
N THR A 23 -1.04 -2.66 -14.34
CA THR A 23 -0.89 -1.44 -13.54
C THR A 23 -0.60 -0.19 -14.37
N GLN A 24 -0.22 -0.31 -15.64
CA GLN A 24 0.03 0.81 -16.56
C GLN A 24 -1.22 1.28 -17.32
N THR A 25 -2.35 0.58 -17.24
CA THR A 25 -3.60 0.96 -17.89
C THR A 25 -4.24 2.18 -17.21
N ARG A 26 -3.77 3.39 -17.55
CA ARG A 26 -4.22 4.74 -17.13
C ARG A 26 -3.53 5.40 -15.94
N GLN A 27 -2.24 5.28 -15.81
CA GLN A 27 -1.47 6.11 -14.86
C GLN A 27 -1.17 7.55 -15.34
N ALA A 28 -1.97 8.09 -16.24
CA ALA A 28 -1.69 9.43 -16.81
C ALA A 28 -2.21 10.62 -15.98
N ILE A 29 -2.85 10.42 -14.80
CA ILE A 29 -3.46 11.56 -14.08
C ILE A 29 -3.02 11.69 -12.62
N VAL A 30 -2.43 10.68 -11.96
CA VAL A 30 -2.19 10.73 -10.52
C VAL A 30 -0.75 10.47 -10.08
N ASP A 31 0.10 9.84 -10.88
CA ASP A 31 1.40 9.36 -10.41
C ASP A 31 2.61 9.99 -11.13
N ASP A 32 2.91 11.25 -10.83
CA ASP A 32 4.26 11.81 -10.96
C ASP A 32 4.99 11.86 -9.59
N VAL A 33 4.71 10.95 -8.69
CA VAL A 33 5.60 10.74 -7.55
C VAL A 33 6.75 9.87 -8.03
N ALA A 34 7.81 10.53 -8.48
CA ALA A 34 9.09 9.91 -8.75
C ALA A 34 9.65 9.32 -7.44
N GLY A 35 9.29 8.09 -7.15
CA GLY A 35 9.72 7.31 -5.99
C GLY A 35 10.27 5.98 -6.45
N THR A 36 11.56 5.87 -6.40
CA THR A 36 12.41 4.66 -6.35
C THR A 36 11.97 3.42 -7.16
N THR A 37 12.85 2.99 -8.02
CA THR A 37 12.82 1.76 -8.84
C THR A 37 12.63 0.43 -8.07
N ARG A 38 12.20 0.46 -6.81
CA ARG A 38 12.03 -0.70 -5.91
C ARG A 38 10.58 -1.20 -5.76
N ASP A 39 9.57 -0.41 -6.13
CA ASP A 39 8.13 -0.76 -5.94
C ASP A 39 7.50 -1.44 -7.16
N ARG A 40 8.22 -2.40 -7.77
CA ARG A 40 7.73 -3.12 -8.96
C ARG A 40 6.75 -4.26 -8.67
N GLN A 41 6.21 -4.38 -7.46
CA GLN A 41 5.50 -5.59 -7.03
C GLN A 41 4.07 -5.34 -6.55
N TYR A 42 3.69 -4.08 -6.34
CA TYR A 42 2.36 -3.66 -5.94
C TYR A 42 1.88 -2.49 -6.80
N GLY A 43 0.66 -2.57 -7.29
CA GLY A 43 0.04 -1.51 -8.08
C GLY A 43 -1.48 -1.60 -8.07
N LYS A 44 -2.13 -0.50 -8.44
CA LYS A 44 -3.59 -0.46 -8.64
C LYS A 44 -3.91 -0.64 -10.11
N CYS A 45 -4.98 -1.35 -10.38
CA CYS A 45 -5.56 -1.52 -11.70
C CYS A 45 -6.98 -0.98 -11.67
N GLU A 46 -7.34 -0.19 -12.68
CA GLU A 46 -8.70 0.29 -12.89
C GLU A 46 -9.24 -0.31 -14.19
N TRP A 47 -10.38 -0.99 -14.10
CA TRP A 47 -11.05 -1.56 -15.26
C TRP A 47 -12.56 -1.47 -15.13
N GLY A 48 -13.22 -0.93 -16.16
CA GLY A 48 -14.63 -0.57 -16.06
C GLY A 48 -14.83 0.45 -14.92
N ASN A 49 -15.73 0.12 -14.01
CA ASN A 49 -16.02 0.95 -12.83
C ASN A 49 -15.40 0.38 -11.53
N ARG A 50 -14.42 -0.52 -11.64
CA ARG A 50 -13.79 -1.16 -10.46
C ARG A 50 -12.31 -0.85 -10.38
N VAL A 51 -11.86 -0.57 -9.16
CA VAL A 51 -10.45 -0.40 -8.82
C VAL A 51 -10.05 -1.56 -7.90
N PHE A 52 -8.96 -2.24 -8.22
CA PHE A 52 -8.43 -3.33 -7.40
C PHE A 52 -6.90 -3.27 -7.37
N SER A 53 -6.33 -3.88 -6.35
CA SER A 53 -4.89 -3.95 -6.18
C SER A 53 -4.32 -5.23 -6.78
N VAL A 54 -3.15 -5.13 -7.41
CA VAL A 54 -2.44 -6.26 -8.01
C VAL A 54 -1.08 -6.41 -7.35
N VAL A 55 -0.70 -7.65 -7.04
CA VAL A 55 0.60 -8.00 -6.46
C VAL A 55 1.30 -9.05 -7.31
N ASP A 56 2.57 -8.78 -7.67
CA ASP A 56 3.46 -9.77 -8.29
C ASP A 56 4.22 -10.54 -7.21
N THR A 57 3.94 -11.84 -7.08
CA THR A 57 4.62 -12.69 -6.09
C THR A 57 6.07 -13.02 -6.45
N GLY A 58 6.44 -12.95 -7.74
CA GLY A 58 7.75 -13.40 -8.24
C GLY A 58 8.94 -12.51 -7.89
N GLY A 59 8.71 -11.28 -7.48
CA GLY A 59 9.79 -10.35 -7.13
C GLY A 59 10.35 -10.49 -5.71
N TRP A 60 9.81 -11.40 -4.91
CA TRP A 60 10.17 -11.62 -3.50
C TRP A 60 11.08 -12.84 -3.28
N VAL A 61 11.61 -13.42 -4.35
CA VAL A 61 12.48 -14.62 -4.27
C VAL A 61 13.92 -14.21 -3.99
N VAL A 62 14.48 -14.72 -2.91
CA VAL A 62 15.93 -14.69 -2.64
C VAL A 62 16.62 -15.71 -3.55
N LYS A 63 17.65 -15.30 -4.27
CA LYS A 63 18.39 -16.12 -5.24
C LYS A 63 19.15 -17.26 -4.55
N SER A 64 18.60 -18.48 -4.57
CA SER A 64 19.35 -19.73 -4.36
C SER A 64 18.63 -20.88 -5.08
N ASP A 65 19.35 -21.62 -5.89
CA ASP A 65 18.80 -22.58 -6.86
C ASP A 65 18.14 -23.84 -6.22
N ASP A 66 18.50 -24.23 -5.02
CA ASP A 66 18.00 -25.46 -4.36
C ASP A 66 16.75 -25.25 -3.47
N VAL A 67 16.29 -24.01 -3.26
CA VAL A 67 15.15 -23.68 -2.37
C VAL A 67 13.92 -23.20 -3.17
N PHE A 68 13.98 -23.28 -4.49
CA PHE A 68 13.10 -22.56 -5.39
C PHE A 68 11.64 -23.08 -5.37
N GLU A 69 11.45 -24.41 -5.37
CA GLU A 69 10.11 -25.00 -5.42
C GLU A 69 9.35 -24.78 -4.10
N GLU A 70 10.03 -24.93 -2.97
CA GLU A 70 9.44 -24.72 -1.65
C GLU A 70 9.00 -23.25 -1.47
N GLU A 71 9.79 -22.31 -1.97
CA GLU A 71 9.48 -20.89 -1.92
C GLU A 71 8.24 -20.54 -2.76
N ILE A 72 8.10 -21.11 -3.95
CA ILE A 72 6.91 -20.94 -4.80
C ILE A 72 5.68 -21.50 -4.08
N ARG A 73 5.77 -22.69 -3.45
CA ARG A 73 4.66 -23.26 -2.68
C ARG A 73 4.25 -22.35 -1.52
N LYS A 74 5.23 -21.76 -0.82
CA LYS A 74 4.98 -20.80 0.27
C LYS A 74 4.28 -19.55 -0.26
N GLN A 75 4.73 -18.98 -1.37
CA GLN A 75 4.11 -17.82 -2.01
C GLN A 75 2.67 -18.11 -2.44
N VAL A 76 2.41 -19.25 -3.03
CA VAL A 76 1.05 -19.68 -3.42
C VAL A 76 0.14 -19.80 -2.20
N LYS A 77 0.62 -20.39 -1.09
CA LYS A 77 -0.15 -20.49 0.16
C LYS A 77 -0.50 -19.10 0.71
N VAL A 78 0.47 -18.19 0.74
CA VAL A 78 0.23 -16.81 1.18
C VAL A 78 -0.78 -16.08 0.27
N ALA A 79 -0.67 -16.29 -1.06
CA ALA A 79 -1.63 -15.73 -1.99
C ALA A 79 -3.05 -16.29 -1.76
N ILE A 80 -3.18 -17.58 -1.44
CA ILE A 80 -4.45 -18.21 -1.09
C ILE A 80 -5.06 -17.59 0.18
N ASP A 81 -4.23 -17.31 1.18
CA ASP A 81 -4.68 -16.78 2.47
C ASP A 81 -5.06 -15.30 2.39
N GLU A 82 -4.36 -14.52 1.57
CA GLU A 82 -4.46 -13.05 1.61
C GLU A 82 -5.10 -12.44 0.34
N ALA A 83 -5.17 -13.11 -0.82
CA ALA A 83 -5.77 -12.56 -2.01
C ALA A 83 -7.27 -12.88 -2.15
N ASP A 84 -8.03 -11.99 -2.80
CA ASP A 84 -9.44 -12.20 -3.12
C ASP A 84 -9.61 -12.94 -4.43
N LEU A 85 -8.59 -12.89 -5.30
CA LEU A 85 -8.51 -13.60 -6.58
C LEU A 85 -7.04 -13.92 -6.90
N ILE A 86 -6.80 -15.09 -7.46
CA ILE A 86 -5.48 -15.52 -7.90
C ILE A 86 -5.46 -15.63 -9.42
N LEU A 87 -4.47 -14.99 -10.07
CA LEU A 87 -4.10 -15.23 -11.45
C LEU A 87 -2.96 -16.24 -11.48
N PHE A 88 -3.27 -17.47 -11.87
CA PHE A 88 -2.25 -18.49 -12.05
C PHE A 88 -1.68 -18.43 -13.46
N LEU A 89 -0.48 -17.92 -13.59
CA LEU A 89 0.19 -17.66 -14.86
C LEU A 89 1.10 -18.81 -15.26
N VAL A 90 0.86 -19.38 -16.46
CA VAL A 90 1.65 -20.45 -17.07
C VAL A 90 2.14 -20.03 -18.46
N ASP A 91 3.17 -20.70 -18.98
CA ASP A 91 3.82 -20.36 -20.25
C ASP A 91 3.35 -21.32 -21.36
N ILE A 92 2.59 -20.80 -22.33
CA ILE A 92 2.02 -21.59 -23.42
C ILE A 92 3.09 -22.22 -24.32
N LYS A 93 4.30 -21.61 -24.42
CA LYS A 93 5.40 -22.10 -25.26
C LYS A 93 6.10 -23.31 -24.67
N ASN A 94 6.10 -23.42 -23.33
CA ASN A 94 6.80 -24.52 -22.64
C ASN A 94 5.88 -25.68 -22.27
N GLY A 95 4.55 -25.52 -22.50
CA GLY A 95 3.57 -26.51 -22.05
C GLY A 95 3.47 -26.58 -20.51
N VAL A 96 2.76 -27.60 -20.02
CA VAL A 96 2.57 -27.85 -18.59
C VAL A 96 3.78 -28.56 -18.02
N THR A 97 4.36 -28.00 -16.96
CA THR A 97 5.48 -28.60 -16.21
C THR A 97 4.99 -29.26 -14.91
N ASP A 98 5.82 -30.12 -14.30
CA ASP A 98 5.51 -30.78 -13.02
C ASP A 98 5.22 -29.76 -11.91
N LEU A 99 5.96 -28.64 -11.90
CA LEU A 99 5.72 -27.55 -10.96
C LEU A 99 4.38 -26.84 -11.19
N ASP A 100 3.95 -26.68 -12.45
CA ASP A 100 2.62 -26.12 -12.77
C ASP A 100 1.51 -27.05 -12.27
N ASP A 101 1.65 -28.38 -12.45
CA ASP A 101 0.71 -29.40 -11.93
C ASP A 101 0.65 -29.38 -10.40
N GLU A 102 1.79 -29.24 -9.73
CA GLU A 102 1.86 -29.19 -8.28
C GLU A 102 1.17 -27.94 -7.72
N VAL A 103 1.49 -26.77 -8.28
CA VAL A 103 0.84 -25.50 -7.92
C VAL A 103 -0.66 -25.57 -8.17
N ALA A 104 -1.08 -26.11 -9.32
CA ALA A 104 -2.49 -26.33 -9.63
C ALA A 104 -3.16 -27.24 -8.60
N GLY A 105 -2.47 -28.29 -8.13
CA GLY A 105 -2.93 -29.18 -7.06
C GLY A 105 -3.20 -28.45 -5.74
N ILE A 106 -2.38 -27.46 -5.37
CA ILE A 106 -2.58 -26.61 -4.20
C ILE A 106 -3.78 -25.68 -4.43
N LEU A 107 -3.86 -25.02 -5.58
CA LEU A 107 -4.90 -24.07 -5.93
C LEU A 107 -6.29 -24.71 -6.00
N ARG A 108 -6.41 -25.93 -6.54
CA ARG A 108 -7.69 -26.68 -6.58
C ARG A 108 -8.29 -26.97 -5.22
N ARG A 109 -7.46 -27.06 -4.17
CA ARG A 109 -7.92 -27.32 -2.79
C ARG A 109 -8.32 -26.03 -2.07
N SER A 110 -7.98 -24.87 -2.64
CA SER A 110 -8.29 -23.58 -2.03
C SER A 110 -9.74 -23.17 -2.29
N LYS A 111 -10.28 -22.31 -1.42
CA LYS A 111 -11.57 -21.65 -1.63
C LYS A 111 -11.44 -20.32 -2.39
N THR A 112 -10.22 -19.84 -2.56
CA THR A 112 -9.94 -18.57 -3.25
C THR A 112 -10.17 -18.75 -4.74
N PRO A 113 -10.95 -17.89 -5.40
CA PRO A 113 -11.16 -17.95 -6.83
C PRO A 113 -9.83 -17.89 -7.59
N VAL A 114 -9.71 -18.72 -8.63
CA VAL A 114 -8.52 -18.78 -9.48
C VAL A 114 -8.92 -18.54 -10.94
N ILE A 115 -8.11 -17.81 -11.67
CA ILE A 115 -8.14 -17.71 -13.13
C ILE A 115 -6.83 -18.30 -13.66
N LEU A 116 -6.94 -19.32 -14.49
CA LEU A 116 -5.82 -19.90 -15.21
C LEU A 116 -5.49 -19.02 -16.41
N VAL A 117 -4.26 -18.52 -16.50
CA VAL A 117 -3.82 -17.61 -17.55
C VAL A 117 -2.63 -18.22 -18.30
N THR A 118 -2.82 -18.52 -19.59
CA THR A 118 -1.73 -18.96 -20.47
C THR A 118 -1.10 -17.76 -21.15
N ASN A 119 0.14 -17.45 -20.79
CA ASN A 119 0.87 -16.28 -21.28
C ASN A 119 1.84 -16.65 -22.42
N LYS A 120 2.32 -15.62 -23.10
CA LYS A 120 3.22 -15.66 -24.27
C LYS A 120 2.56 -16.20 -25.55
N MET A 121 1.25 -16.05 -25.63
CA MET A 121 0.51 -16.28 -26.90
C MET A 121 0.76 -15.11 -27.87
N ASP A 122 1.97 -15.04 -28.38
CA ASP A 122 2.40 -13.93 -29.24
C ASP A 122 1.87 -14.05 -30.67
N THR A 123 1.48 -15.27 -31.11
CA THR A 123 0.92 -15.58 -32.43
C THR A 123 -0.34 -16.44 -32.26
N PHE A 124 -1.23 -16.34 -33.25
CA PHE A 124 -2.53 -17.05 -33.23
C PHE A 124 -2.40 -18.56 -33.32
N ASP A 125 -1.30 -19.06 -33.91
CA ASP A 125 -1.01 -20.48 -34.06
C ASP A 125 -0.89 -21.22 -32.72
N LEU A 126 -0.51 -20.50 -31.67
CA LEU A 126 -0.37 -21.07 -30.32
C LEU A 126 -1.72 -21.29 -29.61
N GLN A 127 -2.84 -20.83 -30.18
CA GLN A 127 -4.17 -20.97 -29.54
C GLN A 127 -4.54 -22.42 -29.27
N TYR A 128 -4.15 -23.34 -30.16
CA TYR A 128 -4.43 -24.79 -29.97
C TYR A 128 -3.60 -25.40 -28.83
N ALA A 129 -2.42 -24.86 -28.52
CA ALA A 129 -1.60 -25.31 -27.42
C ALA A 129 -2.23 -25.01 -26.05
N ALA A 130 -3.16 -24.05 -25.97
CA ALA A 130 -3.90 -23.75 -24.74
C ALA A 130 -4.74 -24.95 -24.25
N ALA A 131 -5.12 -25.88 -25.16
CA ALA A 131 -5.91 -27.05 -24.81
C ALA A 131 -5.18 -28.00 -23.82
N GLU A 132 -3.86 -28.05 -23.84
CA GLU A 132 -3.08 -28.84 -22.88
C GLU A 132 -3.32 -28.43 -21.42
N PHE A 133 -3.59 -27.15 -21.18
CA PHE A 133 -3.70 -26.58 -19.83
C PHE A 133 -5.04 -26.90 -19.14
N TYR A 134 -6.04 -27.45 -19.86
CA TYR A 134 -7.26 -27.98 -19.23
C TYR A 134 -6.97 -29.12 -18.23
N ARG A 135 -5.89 -29.86 -18.43
CA ARG A 135 -5.45 -30.92 -17.50
C ARG A 135 -5.16 -30.40 -16.09
N LEU A 136 -4.85 -29.11 -15.91
CA LEU A 136 -4.64 -28.50 -14.61
C LEU A 136 -5.92 -28.41 -13.77
N GLY A 137 -7.12 -28.58 -14.36
CA GLY A 137 -8.39 -28.65 -13.64
C GLY A 137 -8.77 -27.37 -12.91
N LEU A 138 -8.41 -26.20 -13.45
CA LEU A 138 -8.70 -24.89 -12.89
C LEU A 138 -9.72 -24.08 -13.74
N GLY A 139 -10.44 -24.75 -14.64
CA GLY A 139 -11.39 -24.14 -15.57
C GLY A 139 -10.74 -23.74 -16.89
N ASP A 140 -11.46 -22.92 -17.68
CA ASP A 140 -11.03 -22.49 -19.00
C ASP A 140 -9.82 -21.55 -18.91
N PRO A 141 -8.70 -21.88 -19.61
CA PRO A 141 -7.54 -21.01 -19.62
C PRO A 141 -7.78 -19.76 -20.45
N ILE A 142 -7.45 -18.59 -19.91
CA ILE A 142 -7.47 -17.33 -20.66
C ILE A 142 -6.10 -17.11 -21.27
N SER A 143 -6.04 -17.11 -22.60
CA SER A 143 -4.77 -16.96 -23.32
C SER A 143 -4.45 -15.49 -23.59
N ILE A 144 -3.27 -15.08 -23.19
CA ILE A 144 -2.79 -13.68 -23.33
C ILE A 144 -1.37 -13.60 -23.87
N SER A 145 -1.02 -12.43 -24.37
CA SER A 145 0.37 -11.99 -24.48
C SER A 145 0.61 -10.74 -23.61
N ALA A 146 1.20 -10.91 -22.45
CA ALA A 146 1.52 -9.79 -21.57
C ALA A 146 2.48 -8.79 -22.23
N ALA A 147 3.31 -9.24 -23.19
CA ALA A 147 4.26 -8.40 -23.90
C ALA A 147 3.58 -7.43 -24.88
N ASN A 148 2.67 -7.92 -25.72
CA ASN A 148 1.99 -7.10 -26.72
C ASN A 148 0.59 -6.60 -26.30
N GLY A 149 0.02 -7.16 -25.22
CA GLY A 149 -1.29 -6.77 -24.66
C GLY A 149 -2.49 -7.54 -25.20
N SER A 150 -2.29 -8.50 -26.14
CA SER A 150 -3.37 -9.33 -26.67
C SER A 150 -4.05 -10.15 -25.56
N GLY A 151 -5.39 -10.24 -25.57
CA GLY A 151 -6.18 -11.00 -24.59
C GLY A 151 -6.25 -10.40 -23.19
N THR A 152 -5.57 -9.28 -22.91
CA THR A 152 -5.58 -8.68 -21.57
C THR A 152 -6.91 -8.03 -21.21
N GLY A 153 -7.70 -7.60 -22.21
CA GLY A 153 -9.06 -7.09 -22.00
C GLY A 153 -9.98 -8.19 -21.46
N ASP A 154 -10.01 -9.34 -22.13
CA ASP A 154 -10.82 -10.50 -21.72
C ASP A 154 -10.41 -11.00 -20.32
N LEU A 155 -9.09 -10.98 -20.03
CA LEU A 155 -8.59 -11.29 -18.68
C LEU A 155 -9.14 -10.30 -17.64
N LEU A 156 -9.10 -9.00 -17.90
CA LEU A 156 -9.59 -7.98 -16.99
C LEU A 156 -11.11 -8.07 -16.78
N ASP A 157 -11.87 -8.36 -17.81
CA ASP A 157 -13.31 -8.64 -17.70
C ASP A 157 -13.59 -9.85 -16.79
N ALA A 158 -12.84 -10.92 -16.96
CA ALA A 158 -12.94 -12.11 -16.13
C ALA A 158 -12.53 -11.83 -14.67
N VAL A 159 -11.51 -11.01 -14.44
CA VAL A 159 -11.09 -10.55 -13.10
C VAL A 159 -12.24 -9.81 -12.42
N VAL A 160 -12.80 -8.79 -13.08
CA VAL A 160 -13.90 -7.98 -12.52
C VAL A 160 -15.14 -8.84 -12.23
N ALA A 161 -15.45 -9.81 -13.11
CA ALA A 161 -16.58 -10.72 -12.91
C ALA A 161 -16.42 -11.67 -11.71
N LYS A 162 -15.19 -12.09 -11.39
CA LYS A 162 -14.90 -13.01 -10.28
C LYS A 162 -14.56 -12.32 -8.96
N LEU A 163 -14.21 -11.05 -8.98
CA LEU A 163 -13.94 -10.31 -7.74
C LEU A 163 -15.22 -10.15 -6.92
N PRO A 164 -15.14 -10.36 -5.58
CA PRO A 164 -16.28 -10.13 -4.71
C PRO A 164 -16.80 -8.70 -4.87
N VAL A 165 -18.13 -8.56 -4.79
CA VAL A 165 -18.74 -7.23 -4.72
C VAL A 165 -18.29 -6.61 -3.40
N GLU A 166 -17.82 -5.37 -3.46
CA GLU A 166 -17.46 -4.64 -2.24
C GLU A 166 -18.70 -4.55 -1.35
N ALA A 167 -18.74 -5.36 -0.31
CA ALA A 167 -19.71 -5.15 0.75
C ALA A 167 -19.23 -3.90 1.50
N ASP A 168 -20.04 -2.85 1.47
CA ASP A 168 -19.88 -1.74 2.39
C ASP A 168 -19.94 -2.35 3.81
N ALA A 169 -18.78 -2.46 4.46
CA ALA A 169 -18.80 -2.74 5.88
C ALA A 169 -19.58 -1.57 6.51
N GLU A 170 -20.63 -1.88 7.26
CA GLU A 170 -21.36 -0.90 8.08
C GLU A 170 -20.40 -0.35 9.16
N THR A 171 -19.40 0.41 8.75
CA THR A 171 -18.55 1.19 9.64
C THR A 171 -19.02 2.62 9.55
N ASP A 172 -19.23 3.26 10.69
CA ASP A 172 -19.48 4.70 10.74
C ASP A 172 -18.35 5.41 10.00
N GLU A 173 -18.66 6.13 8.92
CA GLU A 173 -17.67 6.79 8.05
C GLU A 173 -16.84 7.83 8.80
N ASP A 174 -17.37 8.37 9.90
CA ASP A 174 -16.72 9.40 10.72
C ASP A 174 -15.69 8.84 11.73
N ILE A 175 -15.64 7.51 11.93
CA ILE A 175 -14.72 6.89 12.88
C ILE A 175 -13.40 6.51 12.20
N PRO A 176 -12.25 7.06 12.65
CA PRO A 176 -10.95 6.81 12.04
C PRO A 176 -10.52 5.34 12.13
N ARG A 177 -9.79 4.87 11.12
CA ARG A 177 -9.27 3.51 11.01
C ARG A 177 -7.76 3.55 11.09
N PHE A 178 -7.19 2.85 12.09
CA PHE A 178 -5.74 2.81 12.31
C PHE A 178 -5.20 1.41 12.06
N ALA A 179 -4.10 1.30 11.31
CA ALA A 179 -3.37 0.05 11.08
C ALA A 179 -2.01 0.10 11.75
N VAL A 180 -1.62 -1.00 12.41
CA VAL A 180 -0.26 -1.18 12.94
C VAL A 180 0.52 -2.06 11.97
N VAL A 181 1.53 -1.47 11.32
CA VAL A 181 2.33 -2.11 10.28
C VAL A 181 3.83 -2.09 10.63
N GLY A 182 4.62 -2.92 9.97
CA GLY A 182 6.05 -3.01 10.20
C GLY A 182 6.55 -4.44 10.01
N ARG A 183 7.87 -4.61 10.03
CA ARG A 183 8.54 -5.91 9.89
C ARG A 183 8.10 -6.94 10.93
N PRO A 184 8.35 -8.24 10.72
CA PRO A 184 8.23 -9.25 11.77
C PRO A 184 9.05 -8.86 13.02
N ASN A 185 8.58 -9.25 14.20
CA ASN A 185 9.27 -9.10 15.49
C ASN A 185 9.60 -7.67 15.98
N VAL A 186 9.06 -6.61 15.32
CA VAL A 186 9.20 -5.21 15.79
C VAL A 186 8.31 -4.88 16.99
N GLY A 187 7.41 -5.80 17.38
CA GLY A 187 6.52 -5.62 18.54
C GLY A 187 5.09 -5.18 18.21
N LYS A 188 4.60 -5.42 16.98
CA LYS A 188 3.21 -5.09 16.58
C LYS A 188 2.17 -5.72 17.51
N SER A 189 2.27 -7.02 17.76
CA SER A 189 1.35 -7.72 18.67
C SER A 189 1.44 -7.19 20.09
N SER A 190 2.63 -6.84 20.55
CA SER A 190 2.84 -6.30 21.91
C SER A 190 2.18 -4.94 22.08
N ILE A 191 2.32 -4.03 21.10
CA ILE A 191 1.72 -2.69 21.19
C ILE A 191 0.19 -2.76 21.06
N VAL A 192 -0.35 -3.61 20.17
CA VAL A 192 -1.79 -3.82 20.05
C VAL A 192 -2.37 -4.40 21.35
N ASN A 193 -1.69 -5.38 21.95
CA ASN A 193 -2.09 -5.92 23.25
C ASN A 193 -2.00 -4.86 24.35
N ALA A 194 -1.01 -3.97 24.32
CA ALA A 194 -0.89 -2.88 25.27
C ALA A 194 -2.01 -1.84 25.10
N PHE A 195 -2.51 -1.58 23.89
CA PHE A 195 -3.69 -0.74 23.66
C PHE A 195 -4.94 -1.38 24.23
N ILE A 196 -5.18 -2.67 23.93
CA ILE A 196 -6.43 -3.37 24.29
C ILE A 196 -6.49 -3.62 25.81
N GLY A 197 -5.34 -3.89 26.47
CA GLY A 197 -5.25 -4.23 27.89
C GLY A 197 -5.77 -5.64 28.19
N GLU A 198 -5.89 -5.97 29.49
CA GLU A 198 -6.36 -7.29 29.96
C GLU A 198 -7.89 -7.46 29.88
N ASP A 199 -8.64 -6.36 29.83
CA ASP A 199 -10.11 -6.37 29.75
C ASP A 199 -10.61 -6.59 28.32
N ARG A 200 -10.83 -7.85 27.96
CA ARG A 200 -11.34 -8.30 26.66
C ARG A 200 -12.77 -7.86 26.31
N ASN A 201 -13.52 -7.31 27.25
CA ASN A 201 -14.97 -7.11 27.13
C ASN A 201 -15.40 -5.79 26.45
N ILE A 202 -14.48 -4.96 25.94
CA ILE A 202 -14.80 -3.63 25.37
C ILE A 202 -14.40 -3.54 23.89
N VAL A 203 -14.05 -4.64 23.28
CA VAL A 203 -13.65 -4.72 21.89
C VAL A 203 -14.70 -5.53 21.14
N THR A 204 -15.56 -4.86 20.39
CA THR A 204 -16.56 -5.52 19.55
C THR A 204 -15.94 -5.82 18.19
N ASP A 205 -15.76 -7.10 17.89
CA ASP A 205 -15.41 -7.54 16.54
C ASP A 205 -16.66 -7.36 15.67
N ILE A 206 -16.58 -6.51 14.66
CA ILE A 206 -17.67 -6.36 13.69
C ILE A 206 -17.56 -7.53 12.72
N ALA A 207 -18.46 -8.49 12.87
CA ALA A 207 -18.59 -9.63 11.98
C ALA A 207 -19.18 -9.15 10.65
N GLY A 208 -18.34 -9.06 9.62
CA GLY A 208 -18.79 -8.81 8.25
C GLY A 208 -18.03 -9.70 7.30
N THR A 209 -18.72 -10.70 6.73
CA THR A 209 -18.26 -11.67 5.73
C THR A 209 -17.24 -12.71 6.22
N THR A 210 -17.33 -13.91 5.67
CA THR A 210 -16.73 -15.20 6.01
C THR A 210 -15.19 -15.31 6.02
N ARG A 211 -14.46 -14.20 6.01
CA ARG A 211 -12.99 -14.11 6.16
C ARG A 211 -12.63 -13.04 7.17
N ASP A 212 -12.56 -13.43 8.43
CA ASP A 212 -12.01 -12.74 9.62
C ASP A 212 -12.40 -11.25 9.79
N SER A 213 -12.84 -10.90 11.01
CA SER A 213 -13.16 -9.53 11.44
C SER A 213 -11.98 -8.58 11.19
N VAL A 214 -12.07 -7.77 10.14
CA VAL A 214 -11.00 -6.85 9.71
C VAL A 214 -10.89 -5.67 10.67
N TYR A 215 -11.98 -5.30 11.35
CA TYR A 215 -12.07 -4.12 12.20
C TYR A 215 -12.39 -4.47 13.64
N THR A 216 -11.62 -3.90 14.57
CA THR A 216 -11.86 -3.98 16.00
C THR A 216 -12.06 -2.57 16.54
N ARG A 217 -13.25 -2.24 17.03
CA ARG A 217 -13.53 -0.91 17.60
C ARG A 217 -12.86 -0.76 18.96
N TYR A 218 -12.22 0.38 19.18
CA TYR A 218 -11.56 0.76 20.42
C TYR A 218 -12.16 2.03 20.98
N THR A 219 -12.71 1.98 22.21
CA THR A 219 -13.45 3.09 22.86
C THR A 219 -12.94 3.39 24.27
N LYS A 220 -11.61 3.36 24.50
CA LYS A 220 -11.02 3.63 25.83
C LYS A 220 -10.29 4.96 25.87
N PHE A 221 -10.11 5.51 27.08
CA PHE A 221 -9.33 6.73 27.37
C PHE A 221 -9.73 7.96 26.52
N GLY A 222 -11.00 8.06 26.11
CA GLY A 222 -11.47 9.16 25.25
C GLY A 222 -11.10 9.05 23.78
N PHE A 223 -10.65 7.88 23.37
CA PHE A 223 -10.44 7.53 21.96
C PHE A 223 -11.63 6.72 21.44
N ASP A 224 -12.00 6.94 20.18
CA ASP A 224 -12.95 6.12 19.43
C ASP A 224 -12.40 5.94 18.01
N PHE A 225 -12.00 4.71 17.65
CA PHE A 225 -11.43 4.38 16.35
C PHE A 225 -11.51 2.86 16.08
N TYR A 226 -11.31 2.48 14.84
CA TYR A 226 -11.16 1.08 14.44
C TYR A 226 -9.68 0.71 14.31
N LEU A 227 -9.27 -0.40 14.94
CA LEU A 227 -8.02 -1.07 14.64
C LEU A 227 -8.24 -2.05 13.48
N VAL A 228 -7.40 -1.92 12.43
CA VAL A 228 -7.46 -2.77 11.23
C VAL A 228 -6.58 -4.01 11.44
N ASP A 229 -7.06 -5.18 10.99
CA ASP A 229 -6.34 -6.47 10.97
C ASP A 229 -5.83 -6.97 12.35
N THR A 230 -6.59 -6.74 13.41
CA THR A 230 -6.22 -7.24 14.74
C THR A 230 -6.30 -8.76 14.86
N ALA A 231 -7.21 -9.42 14.13
CA ALA A 231 -7.35 -10.88 14.13
C ALA A 231 -6.07 -11.57 13.67
N GLY A 232 -5.44 -11.00 12.64
CA GLY A 232 -4.18 -11.46 12.16
C GLY A 232 -3.00 -11.26 13.11
N ILE A 233 -3.01 -10.19 13.86
CA ILE A 233 -2.01 -9.93 14.89
C ILE A 233 -2.20 -10.87 16.10
N ARG A 234 -3.43 -11.26 16.43
CA ARG A 234 -3.78 -12.11 17.59
C ARG A 234 -3.58 -13.62 17.34
N LYS A 235 -3.94 -14.12 16.15
CA LYS A 235 -3.87 -15.57 15.84
C LYS A 235 -2.44 -16.11 15.73
N LYS A 236 -1.43 -15.25 15.60
CA LYS A 236 -0.06 -15.58 15.23
C LYS A 236 0.92 -15.96 16.34
N SER A 237 0.49 -16.30 17.53
CA SER A 237 1.42 -16.86 18.52
C SER A 237 1.90 -18.30 18.19
N LYS A 238 1.49 -18.90 17.06
CA LYS A 238 1.75 -20.33 16.75
C LYS A 238 2.20 -20.69 15.34
N VAL A 239 2.40 -19.72 14.40
CA VAL A 239 2.85 -20.05 13.04
C VAL A 239 4.07 -19.19 12.69
N GLU A 240 5.09 -19.85 12.17
CA GLU A 240 6.40 -19.31 11.76
C GLU A 240 6.29 -17.96 11.04
N GLU A 241 6.78 -16.89 11.68
CA GLU A 241 6.79 -15.50 11.19
C GLU A 241 7.84 -15.23 10.11
N ASP A 242 8.52 -16.25 9.59
CA ASP A 242 9.74 -16.09 8.78
C ASP A 242 9.50 -15.81 7.28
N LEU A 243 8.24 -15.71 6.83
CA LEU A 243 7.96 -15.39 5.43
C LEU A 243 7.80 -13.87 5.25
N GLU A 244 8.85 -13.25 4.72
CA GLU A 244 8.88 -11.82 4.40
C GLU A 244 7.69 -11.39 3.51
N PHE A 245 7.35 -12.21 2.51
CA PHE A 245 6.22 -12.01 1.61
C PHE A 245 4.86 -11.99 2.34
N TYR A 246 4.65 -12.87 3.33
CA TYR A 246 3.41 -12.90 4.12
C TYR A 246 3.19 -11.61 4.90
N SER A 247 4.26 -11.08 5.50
CA SER A 247 4.20 -9.81 6.24
C SER A 247 3.85 -8.64 5.32
N VAL A 248 4.33 -8.65 4.07
CA VAL A 248 4.06 -7.57 3.11
C VAL A 248 2.63 -7.62 2.60
N MET A 249 2.12 -8.77 2.15
CA MET A 249 0.73 -8.92 1.67
C MET A 249 -0.28 -8.45 2.72
N ARG A 250 -0.04 -8.81 3.96
CA ARG A 250 -0.85 -8.40 5.09
C ARG A 250 -0.75 -6.91 5.37
N SER A 251 0.46 -6.35 5.30
CA SER A 251 0.66 -4.92 5.45
C SER A 251 -0.08 -4.14 4.37
N ILE A 252 -0.12 -4.64 3.12
CA ILE A 252 -0.87 -4.03 2.02
C ILE A 252 -2.36 -3.95 2.39
N ARG A 253 -2.98 -5.05 2.80
CA ARG A 253 -4.39 -5.05 3.21
C ARG A 253 -4.68 -4.10 4.37
N ALA A 254 -3.84 -4.12 5.39
CA ALA A 254 -3.99 -3.23 6.54
C ALA A 254 -3.87 -1.76 6.13
N ILE A 255 -2.89 -1.43 5.28
CA ILE A 255 -2.67 -0.07 4.76
C ILE A 255 -3.88 0.39 3.94
N GLU A 256 -4.36 -0.43 3.00
CA GLU A 256 -5.49 -0.04 2.13
C GLU A 256 -6.76 0.27 2.90
N ASN A 257 -7.05 -0.50 3.96
CA ASN A 257 -8.26 -0.40 4.74
C ASN A 257 -8.16 0.58 5.93
N SER A 258 -7.03 1.29 6.08
CA SER A 258 -6.82 2.26 7.16
C SER A 258 -6.85 3.71 6.66
N ASP A 259 -6.97 4.65 7.57
CA ASP A 259 -6.79 6.09 7.35
C ASP A 259 -5.39 6.54 7.75
N VAL A 260 -4.88 5.98 8.86
CA VAL A 260 -3.55 6.27 9.39
C VAL A 260 -2.84 4.97 9.71
N CYS A 261 -1.59 4.88 9.28
CA CYS A 261 -0.70 3.77 9.54
C CYS A 261 0.29 4.11 10.64
N VAL A 262 0.36 3.26 11.64
CA VAL A 262 1.35 3.29 12.71
C VAL A 262 2.48 2.34 12.31
N LEU A 263 3.58 2.90 11.78
CA LEU A 263 4.76 2.12 11.37
C LEU A 263 5.63 1.83 12.59
N MET A 264 5.78 0.55 12.91
CA MET A 264 6.64 0.07 13.98
C MET A 264 8.06 -0.20 13.49
N LEU A 265 9.05 0.43 14.12
CA LEU A 265 10.49 0.18 13.92
C LEU A 265 11.10 -0.43 15.19
N ASP A 266 12.11 -1.26 15.01
CA ASP A 266 12.90 -1.81 16.10
C ASP A 266 14.11 -0.89 16.39
N ALA A 267 14.19 -0.31 17.57
CA ALA A 267 15.28 0.57 17.97
C ALA A 267 16.66 -0.08 17.88
N THR A 268 16.75 -1.41 18.11
CA THR A 268 18.03 -2.14 18.08
C THR A 268 18.57 -2.38 16.69
N ARG A 269 17.70 -2.35 15.66
CA ARG A 269 18.05 -2.58 14.25
C ARG A 269 18.02 -1.31 13.40
N GLY A 270 17.32 -0.29 13.85
CA GLY A 270 17.07 0.92 13.07
C GLY A 270 16.15 0.66 11.86
N ILE A 271 16.24 1.56 10.88
CA ILE A 271 15.43 1.47 9.66
C ILE A 271 16.11 0.61 8.58
N GLU A 272 15.39 -0.37 8.05
CA GLU A 272 15.86 -1.29 7.00
C GLU A 272 15.08 -1.09 5.69
N SER A 273 15.52 -1.78 4.63
CA SER A 273 14.92 -1.66 3.28
C SER A 273 13.43 -2.03 3.27
N GLN A 274 13.02 -3.03 4.06
CA GLN A 274 11.64 -3.46 4.16
C GLN A 274 10.74 -2.39 4.82
N ASP A 275 11.26 -1.65 5.81
CA ASP A 275 10.53 -0.53 6.40
C ASP A 275 10.28 0.59 5.38
N MET A 276 11.29 0.87 4.54
CA MET A 276 11.15 1.85 3.45
C MET A 276 10.10 1.43 2.42
N ASN A 277 10.02 0.13 2.10
CA ASN A 277 8.99 -0.40 1.20
C ASN A 277 7.58 -0.21 1.81
N ILE A 278 7.42 -0.45 3.11
CA ILE A 278 6.14 -0.23 3.80
C ILE A 278 5.76 1.26 3.77
N VAL A 279 6.71 2.17 4.01
CA VAL A 279 6.44 3.62 3.93
C VAL A 279 6.04 4.03 2.51
N SER A 280 6.73 3.50 1.49
CA SER A 280 6.38 3.74 0.10
C SER A 280 4.94 3.30 -0.19
N LEU A 281 4.51 2.12 0.29
CA LEU A 281 3.13 1.64 0.19
C LEU A 281 2.14 2.56 0.91
N ILE A 282 2.48 3.07 2.10
CA ILE A 282 1.64 4.01 2.87
C ILE A 282 1.42 5.29 2.07
N VAL A 283 2.50 5.89 1.56
CA VAL A 283 2.45 7.13 0.78
C VAL A 283 1.69 6.91 -0.54
N LYS A 284 1.96 5.82 -1.26
CA LYS A 284 1.29 5.46 -2.51
C LYS A 284 -0.22 5.24 -2.32
N ASN A 285 -0.63 4.67 -1.19
CA ASN A 285 -2.03 4.51 -0.82
C ASN A 285 -2.62 5.76 -0.14
N GLN A 286 -1.88 6.87 -0.10
CA GLN A 286 -2.37 8.14 0.42
C GLN A 286 -2.88 8.05 1.87
N LYS A 287 -2.14 7.33 2.73
CA LYS A 287 -2.49 7.15 4.14
C LYS A 287 -1.65 8.05 5.04
N GLY A 288 -2.21 8.43 6.19
CA GLY A 288 -1.45 9.11 7.24
C GLY A 288 -0.37 8.19 7.82
N LEU A 289 0.72 8.76 8.31
CA LEU A 289 1.88 8.04 8.86
C LEU A 289 2.24 8.56 10.25
N VAL A 290 2.34 7.63 11.20
CA VAL A 290 3.02 7.82 12.50
C VAL A 290 4.14 6.80 12.59
N VAL A 291 5.35 7.23 12.92
CA VAL A 291 6.51 6.34 13.11
C VAL A 291 6.73 6.08 14.59
N VAL A 292 6.78 4.81 14.95
CA VAL A 292 6.98 4.34 16.33
C VAL A 292 8.30 3.58 16.41
N VAL A 293 9.26 4.10 17.13
CA VAL A 293 10.53 3.43 17.45
C VAL A 293 10.33 2.66 18.75
N ASN A 294 10.05 1.36 18.62
CA ASN A 294 9.77 0.46 19.73
C ASN A 294 11.03 -0.23 20.25
N LYS A 295 10.95 -0.86 21.41
CA LYS A 295 12.06 -1.48 22.15
C LYS A 295 13.12 -0.45 22.57
N TRP A 296 12.67 0.78 22.85
CA TRP A 296 13.56 1.84 23.29
C TRP A 296 14.19 1.55 24.67
N ASP A 297 13.56 0.67 25.43
CA ASP A 297 14.07 0.10 26.69
C ASP A 297 15.38 -0.68 26.53
N LEU A 298 15.69 -1.19 25.35
CA LEU A 298 16.92 -1.95 25.07
C LEU A 298 18.10 -1.05 24.66
N ILE A 299 17.88 0.26 24.49
CA ILE A 299 18.94 1.22 24.15
C ILE A 299 19.61 1.72 25.44
N GLU A 300 20.93 1.59 25.52
CA GLU A 300 21.70 1.98 26.71
C GLU A 300 21.70 3.50 26.91
N ASP A 301 22.10 4.27 25.89
CA ASP A 301 22.06 5.75 25.93
C ASP A 301 20.76 6.28 25.36
N ARG A 302 19.88 6.78 26.23
CA ARG A 302 18.57 7.35 25.89
C ARG A 302 18.57 8.89 25.95
N SER A 303 19.74 9.50 25.81
CA SER A 303 19.89 10.96 25.84
C SER A 303 19.09 11.62 24.70
N ALA A 304 18.73 12.89 24.90
CA ALA A 304 18.03 13.67 23.88
C ALA A 304 18.85 13.78 22.58
N LYS A 305 20.18 13.75 22.66
CA LYS A 305 21.07 13.75 21.50
C LYS A 305 20.94 12.46 20.68
N VAL A 306 20.89 11.30 21.33
CA VAL A 306 20.72 10.01 20.67
C VAL A 306 19.34 9.92 20.02
N MET A 307 18.30 10.35 20.75
CA MET A 307 16.95 10.40 20.17
C MET A 307 16.91 11.27 18.91
N LYS A 308 17.49 12.47 18.93
CA LYS A 308 17.55 13.36 17.77
C LYS A 308 18.32 12.73 16.61
N ASN A 309 19.45 12.08 16.86
CA ASN A 309 20.20 11.38 15.82
C ASN A 309 19.36 10.26 15.15
N TYR A 310 18.56 9.54 15.93
CA TYR A 310 17.63 8.53 15.41
C TYR A 310 16.55 9.17 14.52
N GLU A 311 15.96 10.28 14.98
CA GLU A 311 14.96 11.01 14.20
C GLU A 311 15.54 11.50 12.87
N ASP A 312 16.71 12.11 12.89
CA ASP A 312 17.40 12.64 11.71
C ASP A 312 17.75 11.50 10.72
N ALA A 313 18.21 10.36 11.23
CA ALA A 313 18.51 9.18 10.43
C ALA A 313 17.25 8.60 9.76
N ILE A 314 16.13 8.51 10.50
CA ILE A 314 14.85 8.04 9.97
C ILE A 314 14.35 8.99 8.88
N ARG A 315 14.31 10.30 9.14
CA ARG A 315 13.86 11.32 8.18
C ARG A 315 14.70 11.31 6.91
N SER A 316 16.02 11.23 7.04
CA SER A 316 16.94 11.18 5.89
C SER A 316 16.69 9.96 5.00
N ARG A 317 16.40 8.79 5.59
CA ARG A 317 16.13 7.57 4.82
C ARG A 317 14.75 7.50 4.19
N LEU A 318 13.76 8.17 4.78
CA LEU A 318 12.38 8.21 4.28
C LEU A 318 12.09 9.39 3.35
N ALA A 319 13.09 10.22 3.07
CA ALA A 319 12.93 11.29 2.09
C ALA A 319 12.40 10.77 0.74
N PRO A 320 11.51 11.51 0.03
CA PRO A 320 11.20 12.92 0.25
C PRO A 320 10.09 13.22 1.28
N PHE A 321 9.31 12.23 1.72
CA PHE A 321 8.29 12.44 2.74
C PHE A 321 8.94 12.38 4.12
N VAL A 322 9.16 13.53 4.74
CA VAL A 322 9.89 13.67 6.02
C VAL A 322 9.06 14.31 7.13
N ASP A 323 7.89 14.85 6.79
CA ASP A 323 7.00 15.55 7.71
C ASP A 323 6.00 14.57 8.34
N PHE A 324 6.44 13.82 9.35
CA PHE A 324 5.62 12.88 10.12
C PHE A 324 6.08 12.86 11.59
N PRO A 325 5.17 12.55 12.53
CA PRO A 325 5.52 12.41 13.94
C PRO A 325 6.30 11.12 14.18
N ILE A 326 7.30 11.21 15.07
CA ILE A 326 8.09 10.07 15.56
C ILE A 326 7.91 9.97 17.07
N VAL A 327 7.67 8.77 17.58
CA VAL A 327 7.57 8.51 19.01
C VAL A 327 8.40 7.29 19.40
N PHE A 328 9.15 7.42 20.51
CA PHE A 328 9.97 6.34 21.08
C PHE A 328 9.18 5.64 22.18
N THR A 329 9.01 4.33 22.08
CA THR A 329 8.14 3.54 22.96
C THR A 329 8.84 2.30 23.48
N SER A 330 8.32 1.78 24.60
CA SER A 330 8.50 0.38 24.99
C SER A 330 7.12 -0.24 25.19
N ALA A 331 6.79 -1.17 24.31
CA ALA A 331 5.50 -1.88 24.39
C ALA A 331 5.46 -2.81 25.63
N THR A 332 6.62 -3.37 26.03
CA THR A 332 6.78 -4.22 27.22
C THR A 332 6.62 -3.44 28.51
N GLU A 333 7.24 -2.29 28.62
CA GLU A 333 7.17 -1.41 29.80
C GLU A 333 5.95 -0.46 29.76
N LYS A 334 5.11 -0.56 28.70
CA LYS A 334 3.94 0.30 28.46
C LYS A 334 4.28 1.81 28.42
N GLN A 335 5.53 2.17 28.03
CA GLN A 335 5.95 3.57 27.97
C GLN A 335 5.44 4.25 26.71
N ARG A 336 4.81 5.43 26.88
CA ARG A 336 4.31 6.32 25.81
C ARG A 336 3.32 5.67 24.84
N ILE A 337 2.63 4.61 25.24
CA ILE A 337 1.68 3.87 24.37
C ILE A 337 0.50 4.75 23.98
N LEU A 338 -0.11 5.47 24.93
CA LEU A 338 -1.23 6.37 24.63
C LEU A 338 -0.81 7.53 23.73
N LYS A 339 0.46 7.97 23.79
CA LYS A 339 0.96 9.03 22.90
C LYS A 339 0.92 8.62 21.43
N VAL A 340 1.08 7.33 21.11
CA VAL A 340 0.92 6.80 19.76
C VAL A 340 -0.50 7.04 19.24
N LEU A 341 -1.52 6.79 20.08
CA LEU A 341 -2.93 6.98 19.72
C LEU A 341 -3.27 8.47 19.57
N GLU A 342 -2.72 9.34 20.43
CA GLU A 342 -2.88 10.79 20.30
C GLU A 342 -2.33 11.28 18.96
N LEU A 343 -1.10 10.88 18.61
CA LEU A 343 -0.47 11.26 17.35
C LEU A 343 -1.24 10.71 16.13
N ALA A 344 -1.75 9.47 16.20
CA ALA A 344 -2.55 8.92 15.12
C ALA A 344 -3.87 9.70 14.93
N LYS A 345 -4.52 10.12 16.02
CA LYS A 345 -5.71 10.97 16.00
C LYS A 345 -5.41 12.37 15.42
N ASP A 346 -4.26 12.95 15.75
CA ASP A 346 -3.85 14.25 15.23
C ASP A 346 -3.55 14.16 13.72
N VAL A 347 -2.82 13.11 13.27
CA VAL A 347 -2.59 12.86 11.84
C VAL A 347 -3.91 12.66 11.08
N TYR A 348 -4.90 11.99 11.67
CA TYR A 348 -6.23 11.86 11.06
C TYR A 348 -6.91 13.23 10.90
N LYS A 349 -6.84 14.09 11.92
CA LYS A 349 -7.36 15.47 11.82
C LYS A 349 -6.64 16.27 10.74
N HIS A 350 -5.31 16.15 10.63
CA HIS A 350 -4.54 16.81 9.58
C HIS A 350 -4.96 16.32 8.19
N LYS A 351 -5.24 15.01 8.05
CA LYS A 351 -5.73 14.41 6.81
C LYS A 351 -7.10 14.97 6.39
N THR A 352 -7.97 15.25 7.34
CA THR A 352 -9.32 15.80 7.10
C THR A 352 -9.36 17.31 7.13
N ASN A 353 -8.22 17.99 7.37
CA ASN A 353 -8.16 19.45 7.47
C ASN A 353 -8.46 20.12 6.13
N HIS A 354 -9.33 21.11 6.16
CA HIS A 354 -9.73 21.88 4.99
C HIS A 354 -9.38 23.36 5.16
N VAL A 355 -8.58 23.88 4.23
CA VAL A 355 -8.22 25.29 4.13
C VAL A 355 -9.15 25.98 3.15
N SER A 356 -9.86 27.01 3.60
CA SER A 356 -10.75 27.77 2.71
C SER A 356 -9.98 28.43 1.57
N THR A 357 -10.57 28.44 0.38
CA THR A 357 -9.97 29.01 -0.83
C THR A 357 -9.47 30.44 -0.66
N GLY A 358 -10.21 31.25 0.08
CA GLY A 358 -9.80 32.66 0.36
C GLY A 358 -8.49 32.73 1.16
N LYS A 359 -8.38 31.95 2.25
CA LYS A 359 -7.14 31.87 3.05
C LYS A 359 -5.97 31.31 2.24
N LEU A 360 -6.23 30.27 1.45
CA LEU A 360 -5.21 29.64 0.62
C LEU A 360 -4.64 30.63 -0.40
N ASN A 361 -5.49 31.38 -1.11
CA ASN A 361 -5.03 32.36 -2.10
C ASN A 361 -4.33 33.54 -1.43
N ALA A 362 -4.84 34.03 -0.28
CA ALA A 362 -4.23 35.15 0.45
C ALA A 362 -2.79 34.88 0.88
N GLU A 363 -2.47 33.63 1.26
CA GLU A 363 -1.13 33.24 1.68
C GLU A 363 -0.24 32.79 0.52
N MET A 364 -0.78 31.98 -0.42
CA MET A 364 0.03 31.35 -1.47
C MET A 364 0.31 32.25 -2.66
N LEU A 365 -0.62 33.14 -3.08
CA LEU A 365 -0.38 33.94 -4.28
C LEU A 365 0.75 34.98 -4.09
N PRO A 366 0.90 35.67 -2.98
CA PRO A 366 2.06 36.55 -2.76
C PRO A 366 3.38 35.81 -2.75
N LEU A 367 3.43 34.56 -2.19
CA LEU A 367 4.61 33.73 -2.22
C LEU A 367 4.98 33.28 -3.66
N ILE A 368 3.98 32.93 -4.46
CA ILE A 368 4.16 32.53 -5.86
C ILE A 368 4.60 33.74 -6.70
N GLU A 369 4.12 34.96 -6.43
CA GLU A 369 4.56 36.17 -7.11
C GLU A 369 6.01 36.52 -6.76
N ALA A 370 6.42 36.33 -5.50
CA ALA A 370 7.80 36.54 -5.06
C ALA A 370 8.77 35.47 -5.64
N TYR A 371 8.29 34.24 -5.78
CA TYR A 371 9.07 33.08 -6.28
C TYR A 371 8.30 32.37 -7.39
N PRO A 372 8.22 32.94 -8.60
CA PRO A 372 7.44 32.34 -9.69
C PRO A 372 8.08 31.05 -10.22
N PRO A 373 7.28 30.17 -10.86
CA PRO A 373 7.83 28.99 -11.52
C PRO A 373 8.92 29.37 -12.52
N PRO A 374 10.05 28.63 -12.58
CA PRO A 374 11.11 28.91 -13.54
C PRO A 374 10.59 28.93 -14.98
N SER A 375 10.97 29.93 -15.75
CA SER A 375 10.62 30.00 -17.17
C SER A 375 11.23 28.79 -17.92
N THR A 376 10.44 28.18 -18.78
CA THR A 376 10.89 27.03 -19.60
C THR A 376 10.74 27.41 -21.07
N LYS A 377 11.83 27.27 -21.85
CA LYS A 377 11.87 27.62 -23.29
C LYS A 377 11.39 29.06 -23.56
N GLY A 378 11.77 30.03 -22.72
CA GLY A 378 11.37 31.45 -22.88
C GLY A 378 9.88 31.74 -22.56
N LYS A 379 9.13 30.76 -22.04
CA LYS A 379 7.72 30.96 -21.68
C LYS A 379 7.58 31.25 -20.19
N TYR A 380 6.86 32.31 -19.86
CA TYR A 380 6.56 32.70 -18.48
C TYR A 380 5.33 31.94 -17.98
N ILE A 381 5.47 31.27 -16.85
CA ILE A 381 4.40 30.53 -16.20
C ILE A 381 3.80 31.43 -15.11
N LYS A 382 2.50 31.65 -15.19
CA LYS A 382 1.76 32.44 -14.20
C LYS A 382 0.67 31.59 -13.55
N ILE A 383 0.75 31.42 -12.24
CA ILE A 383 -0.30 30.82 -11.41
C ILE A 383 -1.20 31.94 -10.92
N LYS A 384 -2.51 31.83 -11.14
CA LYS A 384 -3.48 32.91 -10.86
C LYS A 384 -4.42 32.59 -9.72
N TYR A 385 -4.54 31.33 -9.37
CA TYR A 385 -5.54 30.87 -8.41
C TYR A 385 -5.18 29.49 -7.89
N CYS A 386 -5.52 29.22 -6.63
CA CYS A 386 -5.38 27.89 -6.05
C CYS A 386 -6.58 27.57 -5.14
N THR A 387 -6.88 26.28 -5.03
CA THR A 387 -7.96 25.76 -4.19
C THR A 387 -7.63 24.38 -3.67
N GLN A 388 -8.19 24.01 -2.53
CA GLN A 388 -8.18 22.63 -2.04
C GLN A 388 -9.42 21.92 -2.60
N LEU A 389 -9.24 20.70 -3.12
CA LEU A 389 -10.34 19.86 -3.57
C LEU A 389 -11.12 19.34 -2.37
N GLN A 390 -12.45 19.26 -2.52
CA GLN A 390 -13.33 18.58 -1.56
C GLN A 390 -13.47 17.10 -1.96
N GLY A 391 -13.51 16.20 -0.98
CA GLY A 391 -13.80 14.78 -1.16
C GLY A 391 -12.63 13.82 -1.38
N PRO A 392 -11.40 14.24 -1.80
CA PRO A 392 -10.32 13.27 -1.86
C PRO A 392 -9.91 12.78 -0.46
N GLN A 393 -9.40 11.54 -0.43
CA GLN A 393 -8.99 10.89 0.82
C GLN A 393 -7.82 11.59 1.54
N ILE A 394 -7.06 12.46 0.85
CA ILE A 394 -5.99 13.29 1.43
C ILE A 394 -6.08 14.74 0.92
N PRO A 395 -5.46 15.69 1.63
CA PRO A 395 -5.37 17.07 1.21
C PRO A 395 -4.79 17.19 -0.21
N SER A 396 -5.60 17.70 -1.12
CA SER A 396 -5.25 17.81 -2.53
C SER A 396 -5.48 19.25 -2.99
N PHE A 397 -4.42 19.89 -3.48
CA PHE A 397 -4.44 21.28 -3.88
C PHE A 397 -4.27 21.44 -5.38
N VAL A 398 -5.10 22.26 -5.99
CA VAL A 398 -5.05 22.58 -7.42
C VAL A 398 -4.59 24.01 -7.60
N PHE A 399 -3.55 24.19 -8.39
CA PHE A 399 -3.04 25.49 -8.80
C PHE A 399 -3.33 25.68 -10.29
N PHE A 400 -4.01 26.78 -10.63
CA PHE A 400 -4.39 27.07 -11.99
C PHE A 400 -3.36 27.98 -12.67
N ALA A 401 -2.68 27.42 -13.66
CA ALA A 401 -1.62 28.06 -14.43
C ALA A 401 -2.01 28.25 -15.88
N ASN A 402 -1.37 29.22 -16.56
CA ASN A 402 -1.50 29.41 -18.01
C ASN A 402 -0.82 28.31 -18.83
N LEU A 403 0.24 27.68 -18.29
CA LEU A 403 1.07 26.69 -18.96
C LEU A 403 1.43 25.54 -17.99
N PRO A 404 0.45 24.73 -17.55
CA PRO A 404 0.64 23.71 -16.50
C PRO A 404 1.70 22.67 -16.85
N GLN A 405 1.84 22.30 -18.11
CA GLN A 405 2.80 21.28 -18.61
C GLN A 405 4.27 21.68 -18.43
N TYR A 406 4.55 22.93 -18.13
CA TYR A 406 5.93 23.43 -17.90
C TYR A 406 6.28 23.58 -16.42
N VAL A 407 5.33 23.39 -15.50
CA VAL A 407 5.60 23.39 -14.05
C VAL A 407 6.24 22.05 -13.68
N LYS A 408 7.52 22.09 -13.27
CA LYS A 408 8.30 20.88 -12.96
C LYS A 408 8.11 20.46 -11.50
N GLU A 409 8.41 19.19 -11.22
CA GLU A 409 8.32 18.58 -9.89
C GLU A 409 9.04 19.37 -8.76
N PRO A 410 10.24 19.93 -8.94
CA PRO A 410 10.86 20.73 -7.89
C PRO A 410 10.00 21.92 -7.44
N TYR A 411 9.22 22.52 -8.36
CA TYR A 411 8.34 23.62 -8.02
C TYR A 411 7.06 23.15 -7.30
N LYS A 412 6.52 21.97 -7.65
CA LYS A 412 5.42 21.36 -6.89
C LYS A 412 5.84 21.09 -5.44
N ARG A 413 7.06 20.56 -5.24
CA ARG A 413 7.62 20.36 -3.89
C ARG A 413 7.81 21.67 -3.12
N PHE A 414 8.22 22.73 -3.81
CA PHE A 414 8.28 24.06 -3.20
C PHE A 414 6.88 24.51 -2.70
N LEU A 415 5.85 24.36 -3.53
CA LEU A 415 4.47 24.68 -3.14
C LEU A 415 4.00 23.83 -1.96
N GLU A 416 4.28 22.53 -1.97
CA GLU A 416 3.96 21.63 -0.88
C GLU A 416 4.63 22.08 0.42
N ASN A 417 5.93 22.37 0.40
CA ASN A 417 6.67 22.83 1.57
C ASN A 417 6.07 24.14 2.12
N LYS A 418 5.68 25.07 1.24
CA LYS A 418 5.06 26.34 1.66
C LYS A 418 3.66 26.14 2.26
N ILE A 419 2.90 25.16 1.78
CA ILE A 419 1.62 24.77 2.40
C ILE A 419 1.88 24.19 3.79
N ARG A 420 2.86 23.31 3.97
CA ARG A 420 3.22 22.72 5.28
C ARG A 420 3.74 23.74 6.28
N GLU A 421 4.44 24.78 5.82
CA GLU A 421 4.90 25.89 6.68
C GLU A 421 3.72 26.74 7.24
N LYS A 422 2.60 26.81 6.52
CA LYS A 422 1.45 27.67 6.88
C LYS A 422 0.35 26.89 7.59
N TRP A 423 0.18 25.62 7.27
CA TRP A 423 -0.89 24.79 7.81
C TRP A 423 -0.34 23.44 8.26
N ASP A 424 -0.90 22.93 9.34
CA ASP A 424 -0.48 21.66 9.92
C ASP A 424 -1.07 20.49 9.14
N PHE A 425 -0.19 19.82 8.37
CA PHE A 425 -0.46 18.58 7.64
C PHE A 425 0.56 17.49 8.01
N CYS A 426 1.18 17.62 9.19
CA CYS A 426 2.15 16.65 9.68
C CYS A 426 1.59 15.23 9.65
N GLY A 427 2.37 14.28 9.15
CA GLY A 427 2.00 12.87 9.00
C GLY A 427 1.10 12.56 7.81
N THR A 428 0.68 13.56 7.03
CA THR A 428 -0.26 13.37 5.92
C THR A 428 0.40 13.68 4.59
N PRO A 429 0.36 12.78 3.59
CA PRO A 429 0.75 13.10 2.22
C PRO A 429 -0.15 14.22 1.65
N ILE A 430 0.41 15.04 0.76
CA ILE A 430 -0.32 16.13 0.08
C ILE A 430 -0.17 15.95 -1.43
N ASN A 431 -1.26 16.12 -2.17
CA ASN A 431 -1.22 16.14 -3.63
C ASN A 431 -1.22 17.60 -4.14
N ILE A 432 -0.31 17.88 -5.07
CA ILE A 432 -0.23 19.16 -5.78
C ILE A 432 -0.54 18.94 -7.26
N PHE A 433 -1.68 19.44 -7.70
CA PHE A 433 -2.08 19.41 -9.10
C PHE A 433 -1.91 20.78 -9.74
N ILE A 434 -1.39 20.78 -10.97
CA ILE A 434 -1.32 22.00 -11.79
C ILE A 434 -2.27 21.80 -12.97
N ARG A 435 -3.25 22.69 -13.11
CA ARG A 435 -4.26 22.61 -14.17
C ARG A 435 -4.29 23.89 -15.00
N GLN A 436 -4.75 23.75 -16.22
CA GLN A 436 -5.03 24.91 -17.06
C GLN A 436 -6.30 25.62 -16.55
N LYS A 437 -6.28 26.96 -16.59
CA LYS A 437 -7.46 27.76 -16.25
C LYS A 437 -8.43 27.74 -17.42
#